data_55686c2dafc453e37558528b7d84d177
#
_entry.id   55686c2dafc453e37558528b7d84d177
#
_cell.length_a   1.000
_cell.length_b   1.000
_cell.length_c   1.000
_cell.angle_alpha   90.00
_cell.angle_beta   90.00
_cell.angle_gamma   90.00
#
_symmetry.space_group_name_H-M   'P 1'
#
loop_
_entity.id
_entity.type
_entity.pdbx_description
1 polymer ?
#
loop_
_entity_poly.entity_id
_entity_poly.type
_entity_poly.pdbx_seq_one_letter_code
_entity_poly.pdbx_strand_id
1 'polypeptide(L)'
;LYVHIRFNRSNCRVGFLTKPAAGASCLLRRPPFPECSALRLLVLSSPRVSGAASLANISCLHACPQFMASAGNDAAKAKYEQKIPAFYYRPTHTDCQVLREQWFRARYERDEFVYIEKQEPYSTGYREGFLWKRGRDNGQFLSRKFILSEREGSLKYFNKHDAREPKAVMRIETLNATFRPAKIGSPNGLQVTYLRDNSTRNIFVYHEDGKEMVDWFNAIRAARFHYLQVAFPGASDADLVPKLTRNFVKEGYMEKTGPKQTEGFKKRWFTMDDRRLMYFKDPLDAYARGEVFIGSKENNYTVLSGLPPSTQGNRWPFGITIVTPDRKFLFACETEAEQKDWIAAFQRVINRPMLPQEYAGTQTHTHKVTGM
;
A
#
# COMPACT_ATOMS: atom_id res chain seq x y z
N LEU A 1 -6.46 3.04 24.29
CA LEU A 1 -7.70 3.74 23.89
C LEU A 1 -7.35 4.71 22.74
N TYR A 2 -7.76 4.40 21.53
CA TYR A 2 -7.57 5.30 20.38
C TYR A 2 -8.85 6.12 20.22
N VAL A 3 -8.74 7.43 20.28
CA VAL A 3 -9.85 8.35 20.00
C VAL A 3 -9.76 8.75 18.52
N HIS A 4 -10.70 8.28 17.72
CA HIS A 4 -10.84 8.68 16.33
C HIS A 4 -11.89 9.81 16.27
N ILE A 5 -11.44 11.05 16.12
CA ILE A 5 -12.34 12.20 15.97
C ILE A 5 -12.54 12.45 14.48
N ARG A 6 -13.73 12.15 13.99
CA ARG A 6 -14.14 12.44 12.60
C ARG A 6 -14.98 13.70 12.62
N PHE A 7 -14.50 14.75 11.96
CA PHE A 7 -15.29 15.97 11.77
C PHE A 7 -15.98 15.93 10.40
N ASN A 8 -17.30 15.99 10.42
CA ASN A 8 -18.10 16.36 9.26
C ASN A 8 -18.79 17.70 9.63
N ARG A 9 -18.86 18.63 8.70
CA ARG A 9 -19.35 20.01 8.93
C ARG A 9 -20.76 20.11 9.53
N SER A 10 -21.49 19.01 9.66
CA SER A 10 -22.87 18.99 10.15
C SER A 10 -23.17 18.07 11.35
N ASN A 11 -22.22 17.22 11.83
CA ASN A 11 -22.48 16.37 12.99
C ASN A 11 -21.18 15.85 13.64
N CYS A 12 -21.03 16.09 14.94
CA CYS A 12 -19.96 15.55 15.77
C CYS A 12 -20.41 14.20 16.35
N ARG A 13 -19.83 13.08 15.90
CA ARG A 13 -20.01 11.76 16.53
C ARG A 13 -18.69 11.28 17.11
N VAL A 14 -18.68 11.07 18.42
CA VAL A 14 -17.57 10.42 19.14
C VAL A 14 -17.88 8.93 19.24
N GLY A 15 -17.07 8.08 18.62
CA GLY A 15 -17.18 6.62 18.71
C GLY A 15 -16.10 6.05 19.61
N PHE A 16 -16.51 5.29 20.63
CA PHE A 16 -15.61 4.56 21.51
C PHE A 16 -15.54 3.09 21.08
N LEU A 17 -14.34 2.59 20.82
CA LEU A 17 -14.09 1.16 20.64
C LEU A 17 -13.35 0.65 21.87
N THR A 18 -14.05 -0.08 22.73
CA THR A 18 -13.48 -0.81 23.85
C THR A 18 -13.22 -2.26 23.47
N LYS A 19 -11.96 -2.70 23.53
CA LYS A 19 -11.63 -4.11 23.78
C LYS A 19 -10.58 -4.16 24.90
N PRO A 20 -10.76 -4.99 25.92
CA PRO A 20 -9.77 -5.14 26.99
C PRO A 20 -8.65 -6.06 26.54
N ALA A 21 -7.41 -5.61 26.66
CA ALA A 21 -6.23 -6.47 26.66
C ALA A 21 -5.59 -6.37 28.05
N ALA A 22 -5.37 -7.50 28.64
CA ALA A 22 -4.76 -7.65 29.98
C ALA A 22 -3.27 -7.29 29.94
N GLY A 23 -2.84 -6.55 30.97
CA GLY A 23 -1.48 -6.57 31.48
C GLY A 23 -0.40 -5.85 30.69
N ALA A 24 -0.30 -4.52 30.86
CA ALA A 24 0.96 -3.81 30.71
C ALA A 24 0.92 -2.55 31.59
N SER A 25 1.75 -2.50 32.60
CA SER A 25 2.01 -1.33 33.43
C SER A 25 2.79 -0.30 32.60
N CYS A 26 2.14 0.77 32.17
CA CYS A 26 2.74 1.85 31.43
C CYS A 26 3.21 2.94 32.37
N LEU A 27 4.51 3.06 32.57
CA LEU A 27 5.15 4.21 33.24
C LEU A 27 5.07 5.42 32.29
N LEU A 28 4.09 6.27 32.53
CA LEU A 28 3.89 7.51 31.79
C LEU A 28 4.86 8.59 32.29
N ARG A 29 5.87 8.92 31.50
CA ARG A 29 6.61 10.20 31.65
C ARG A 29 5.70 11.36 31.25
N ARG A 30 5.66 12.38 32.09
CA ARG A 30 4.86 13.61 31.86
C ARG A 30 5.40 14.40 30.67
N PRO A 31 4.57 14.82 29.71
CA PRO A 31 4.96 15.86 28.75
C PRO A 31 4.97 17.25 29.43
N PRO A 32 5.85 18.17 28.97
CA PRO A 32 6.12 19.44 29.63
C PRO A 32 5.14 20.59 29.33
N PHE A 33 3.86 20.35 29.04
CA PHE A 33 2.92 21.41 28.72
C PHE A 33 1.62 21.35 29.52
N PRO A 34 1.18 22.46 30.14
CA PRO A 34 -0.05 22.53 30.95
C PRO A 34 -1.36 22.41 30.16
N GLU A 35 -1.36 22.58 28.85
CA GLU A 35 -2.57 22.58 28.02
C GLU A 35 -3.16 21.19 27.71
N CYS A 36 -2.44 20.10 27.98
CA CYS A 36 -2.93 18.73 27.83
C CYS A 36 -3.85 18.27 28.98
N SER A 37 -3.97 19.04 30.05
CA SER A 37 -4.75 18.64 31.23
C SER A 37 -6.26 18.59 30.97
N ALA A 38 -6.77 19.44 30.10
CA ALA A 38 -8.21 19.48 29.75
C ALA A 38 -8.64 18.25 28.93
N LEU A 39 -7.78 17.74 28.03
CA LEU A 39 -8.06 16.51 27.28
C LEU A 39 -8.02 15.26 28.18
N ARG A 40 -7.20 15.27 29.22
CA ARG A 40 -7.13 14.19 30.20
C ARG A 40 -8.37 14.05 31.07
N LEU A 41 -9.02 15.15 31.43
CA LEU A 41 -10.24 15.11 32.22
C LEU A 41 -11.42 14.50 31.45
N LEU A 42 -11.51 14.75 30.14
CA LEU A 42 -12.54 14.18 29.27
C LEU A 42 -12.42 12.65 29.06
N VAL A 43 -11.23 12.10 29.21
CA VAL A 43 -10.95 10.68 28.95
C VAL A 43 -11.07 9.83 30.24
N LEU A 44 -10.90 10.44 31.43
CA LEU A 44 -10.87 9.71 32.72
C LEU A 44 -12.19 9.76 33.50
N SER A 45 -13.15 10.58 33.11
CA SER A 45 -14.47 10.64 33.75
C SER A 45 -15.50 9.82 32.98
N SER A 46 -15.48 8.50 33.20
CA SER A 46 -16.66 7.66 32.97
C SER A 46 -17.52 7.73 34.23
N PRO A 47 -18.70 8.35 34.23
CA PRO A 47 -19.51 8.42 35.40
C PRO A 47 -20.37 7.16 35.56
N ARG A 48 -20.25 6.50 36.69
CA ARG A 48 -21.40 5.82 37.27
C ARG A 48 -22.38 6.90 37.73
N VAL A 49 -23.58 6.78 37.26
CA VAL A 49 -24.74 7.61 37.45
C VAL A 49 -24.97 8.11 38.88
N SER A 50 -25.05 9.41 39.11
CA SER A 50 -25.95 10.06 40.04
C SER A 50 -26.20 11.50 39.64
N GLY A 51 -27.41 12.00 39.85
CA GLY A 51 -28.13 13.13 39.24
C GLY A 51 -27.55 14.56 39.35
N ALA A 52 -26.24 14.77 39.50
CA ALA A 52 -25.60 16.09 39.51
C ALA A 52 -24.81 16.43 38.24
N ALA A 53 -24.80 15.51 37.26
CA ALA A 53 -23.96 15.61 36.07
C ALA A 53 -24.49 16.53 34.95
N SER A 54 -25.70 17.10 35.10
CA SER A 54 -26.38 17.79 34.00
C SER A 54 -25.79 19.17 33.65
N LEU A 55 -25.29 19.92 34.64
CA LEU A 55 -24.81 21.30 34.40
C LEU A 55 -23.32 21.37 33.99
N ALA A 56 -22.49 20.44 34.48
CA ALA A 56 -21.08 20.36 34.09
C ALA A 56 -20.91 19.91 32.62
N ASN A 57 -21.82 19.09 32.10
CA ASN A 57 -21.81 18.64 30.69
C ASN A 57 -22.15 19.76 29.70
N ILE A 58 -22.98 20.74 30.08
CA ILE A 58 -23.40 21.82 29.20
C ILE A 58 -22.27 22.86 29.01
N SER A 59 -21.50 23.16 30.05
CA SER A 59 -20.34 24.06 29.94
C SER A 59 -19.19 23.42 29.12
N CYS A 60 -18.97 22.11 29.21
CA CYS A 60 -18.02 21.40 28.40
C CYS A 60 -18.40 21.36 26.90
N LEU A 61 -19.68 21.23 26.59
CA LEU A 61 -20.19 21.26 25.20
C LEU A 61 -20.03 22.63 24.53
N HIS A 62 -20.01 23.73 25.27
CA HIS A 62 -19.80 25.08 24.73
C HIS A 62 -18.31 25.46 24.62
N ALA A 63 -17.46 24.98 25.53
CA ALA A 63 -16.01 25.23 25.49
C ALA A 63 -15.28 24.36 24.42
N CYS A 64 -15.80 23.19 24.12
CA CYS A 64 -15.22 22.26 23.16
C CYS A 64 -15.17 22.81 21.72
N PRO A 65 -16.23 23.43 21.15
CA PRO A 65 -16.18 24.04 19.83
C PRO A 65 -15.21 25.21 19.71
N GLN A 66 -15.12 26.07 20.74
CA GLN A 66 -14.19 27.21 20.75
C GLN A 66 -12.73 26.73 20.88
N PHE A 67 -12.46 25.74 21.72
CA PHE A 67 -11.14 25.09 21.82
C PHE A 67 -10.76 24.43 20.49
N MET A 68 -11.70 23.70 19.87
CA MET A 68 -11.45 23.06 18.57
C MET A 68 -11.31 24.06 17.43
N ALA A 69 -11.94 25.22 17.50
CA ALA A 69 -11.75 26.29 16.52
C ALA A 69 -10.38 26.97 16.66
N SER A 70 -9.88 27.14 17.89
CA SER A 70 -8.58 27.75 18.15
C SER A 70 -7.40 26.76 18.01
N ALA A 71 -7.61 25.48 18.37
CA ALA A 71 -6.62 24.38 18.31
C ALA A 71 -6.97 23.35 17.22
N GLY A 72 -7.75 23.74 16.21
CA GLY A 72 -8.26 22.86 15.16
C GLY A 72 -7.18 22.29 14.23
N ASN A 73 -7.62 21.45 13.30
CA ASN A 73 -6.71 20.76 12.36
C ASN A 73 -5.81 21.71 11.57
N ASP A 74 -6.26 22.92 11.27
CA ASP A 74 -5.48 23.87 10.50
C ASP A 74 -4.35 24.49 11.34
N ALA A 75 -4.61 24.81 12.62
CA ALA A 75 -3.56 25.22 13.55
C ALA A 75 -2.54 24.10 13.81
N ALA A 76 -3.02 22.85 13.97
CA ALA A 76 -2.15 21.69 14.10
C ALA A 76 -1.28 21.46 12.84
N LYS A 77 -1.86 21.60 11.64
CA LYS A 77 -1.10 21.52 10.39
C LYS A 77 -0.05 22.64 10.31
N ALA A 78 -0.45 23.87 10.58
CA ALA A 78 0.46 25.01 10.57
C ALA A 78 1.66 24.81 11.51
N LYS A 79 1.46 24.14 12.65
CA LYS A 79 2.53 23.89 13.64
C LYS A 79 3.37 22.66 13.30
N TYR A 80 2.73 21.54 12.93
CA TYR A 80 3.40 20.22 12.89
C TYR A 80 3.65 19.69 11.48
N GLU A 81 3.18 20.37 10.42
CA GLU A 81 3.32 19.94 9.02
C GLU A 81 4.09 20.95 8.14
N GLN A 82 4.95 21.78 8.74
CA GLN A 82 5.61 22.89 8.02
C GLN A 82 6.56 22.40 6.92
N LYS A 83 7.24 21.28 7.14
CA LYS A 83 8.34 20.81 6.30
C LYS A 83 8.15 19.34 5.92
N ILE A 84 6.93 18.96 5.49
CA ILE A 84 6.70 17.59 5.01
C ILE A 84 7.27 17.46 3.59
N PRO A 85 8.23 16.55 3.35
CA PRO A 85 8.73 16.30 2.01
C PRO A 85 7.62 15.86 1.06
N ALA A 86 7.65 16.25 -0.20
CA ALA A 86 6.65 15.90 -1.20
C ALA A 86 6.52 14.37 -1.36
N PHE A 87 7.63 13.65 -1.26
CA PHE A 87 7.66 12.18 -1.36
C PHE A 87 7.13 11.46 -0.12
N TYR A 88 7.02 12.11 1.06
CA TYR A 88 6.56 11.44 2.28
C TYR A 88 5.13 10.94 2.13
N TYR A 89 4.87 9.69 2.50
CA TYR A 89 3.54 9.10 2.36
C TYR A 89 2.57 9.62 3.41
N ARG A 90 1.50 10.27 2.97
CA ARG A 90 0.41 10.75 3.84
C ARG A 90 -0.71 9.72 3.85
N PRO A 91 -0.87 8.95 4.94
CA PRO A 91 -1.84 7.87 4.96
C PRO A 91 -3.28 8.37 5.04
N THR A 92 -4.17 7.60 4.44
CA THR A 92 -5.61 7.74 4.53
C THR A 92 -6.18 6.86 5.65
N HIS A 93 -7.47 6.98 5.93
CA HIS A 93 -8.14 6.15 6.92
C HIS A 93 -8.21 4.65 6.54
N THR A 94 -8.04 4.32 5.26
CA THR A 94 -8.06 2.94 4.75
C THR A 94 -6.69 2.26 4.78
N ASP A 95 -5.62 3.02 4.98
CA ASP A 95 -4.27 2.48 5.06
C ASP A 95 -4.05 1.62 6.31
N CYS A 96 -3.04 0.76 6.27
CA CYS A 96 -2.72 -0.13 7.38
C CYS A 96 -2.32 0.65 8.64
N GLN A 97 -2.47 -0.02 9.79
CA GLN A 97 -2.27 0.60 11.09
C GLN A 97 -0.87 1.21 11.25
N VAL A 98 0.18 0.51 10.82
CA VAL A 98 1.57 0.99 10.98
C VAL A 98 1.79 2.32 10.26
N LEU A 99 1.28 2.52 9.05
CA LEU A 99 1.39 3.79 8.33
C LEU A 99 0.69 4.92 9.07
N ARG A 100 -0.53 4.68 9.55
CA ARG A 100 -1.32 5.68 10.28
C ARG A 100 -0.70 6.01 11.64
N GLU A 101 -0.22 5.00 12.36
CA GLU A 101 0.44 5.18 13.64
C GLU A 101 1.74 5.95 13.50
N GLN A 102 2.61 5.55 12.57
CA GLN A 102 3.91 6.20 12.39
C GLN A 102 3.77 7.62 11.83
N TRP A 103 2.76 7.90 11.00
CA TRP A 103 2.41 9.25 10.59
C TRP A 103 2.03 10.12 11.80
N PHE A 104 1.21 9.60 12.71
CA PHE A 104 0.83 10.32 13.92
C PHE A 104 2.02 10.59 14.83
N ARG A 105 2.89 9.59 15.04
CA ARG A 105 4.10 9.72 15.85
C ARG A 105 5.11 10.68 15.23
N ALA A 106 5.28 10.66 13.91
CA ALA A 106 6.15 11.59 13.18
C ALA A 106 5.73 13.05 13.42
N ARG A 107 4.41 13.32 13.37
CA ARG A 107 3.85 14.66 13.59
C ARG A 107 3.98 15.14 15.03
N TYR A 108 3.52 14.33 15.99
CA TYR A 108 3.21 14.81 17.35
C TYR A 108 4.19 14.33 18.42
N GLU A 109 4.94 13.27 18.17
CA GLU A 109 5.90 12.75 19.15
C GLU A 109 7.34 13.08 18.75
N ARG A 110 7.66 12.98 17.46
CA ARG A 110 9.01 13.14 16.96
C ARG A 110 9.27 14.51 16.32
N ASP A 111 8.22 15.28 16.00
CA ASP A 111 8.31 16.59 15.33
C ASP A 111 9.12 16.54 14.02
N GLU A 112 9.02 15.43 13.27
CA GLU A 112 9.83 15.19 12.08
C GLU A 112 9.57 16.23 10.98
N PHE A 113 8.38 16.84 10.94
CA PHE A 113 8.01 17.83 9.94
C PHE A 113 8.19 19.27 10.40
N VAL A 114 8.75 19.46 11.57
CA VAL A 114 9.22 20.74 12.09
C VAL A 114 10.74 20.87 11.92
N TYR A 115 11.48 19.79 12.18
CA TYR A 115 12.95 19.73 12.18
C TYR A 115 13.44 18.82 11.05
N ILE A 116 14.11 19.40 10.03
CA ILE A 116 14.58 18.68 8.83
C ILE A 116 15.61 17.60 9.17
N GLU A 117 16.46 17.84 10.17
CA GLU A 117 17.48 16.88 10.60
C GLU A 117 16.88 15.55 11.09
N LYS A 118 15.63 15.55 11.54
CA LYS A 118 14.92 14.33 11.94
C LYS A 118 14.42 13.50 10.74
N GLN A 119 14.54 14.02 9.54
CA GLN A 119 14.16 13.38 8.28
C GLN A 119 15.32 12.61 7.63
N GLU A 120 16.53 12.72 8.18
CA GLU A 120 17.72 12.03 7.68
C GLU A 120 17.50 10.55 7.35
N PRO A 121 16.79 9.75 8.17
CA PRO A 121 16.60 8.32 7.91
C PRO A 121 15.99 7.95 6.55
N TYR A 122 15.27 8.88 5.92
CA TYR A 122 14.61 8.64 4.63
C TYR A 122 14.86 9.70 3.55
N SER A 123 15.66 10.74 3.84
CA SER A 123 15.88 11.86 2.90
C SER A 123 17.31 11.97 2.35
N THR A 124 18.27 11.20 2.88
CA THR A 124 19.69 11.30 2.49
C THR A 124 20.04 10.70 1.16
N GLY A 125 19.12 9.95 0.51
CA GLY A 125 19.39 9.21 -0.72
C GLY A 125 20.22 7.93 -0.51
N TYR A 126 20.56 7.61 0.74
CA TYR A 126 21.24 6.38 1.12
C TYR A 126 20.61 5.77 2.37
N ARG A 127 20.36 4.47 2.34
CA ARG A 127 19.91 3.73 3.52
C ARG A 127 20.48 2.33 3.52
N GLU A 128 21.05 1.92 4.66
CA GLU A 128 21.55 0.58 4.90
C GLU A 128 20.92 0.02 6.17
N GLY A 129 20.56 -1.25 6.16
CA GLY A 129 19.99 -1.91 7.34
C GLY A 129 19.62 -3.37 7.07
N PHE A 130 19.08 -4.02 8.10
CA PHE A 130 18.67 -5.41 8.06
C PHE A 130 17.16 -5.51 8.07
N LEU A 131 16.62 -6.31 7.14
CA LEU A 131 15.20 -6.63 7.08
C LEU A 131 15.02 -8.14 7.05
N TRP A 132 13.97 -8.63 7.70
CA TRP A 132 13.51 -10.00 7.55
C TRP A 132 12.91 -10.17 6.16
N LYS A 133 13.54 -10.99 5.34
CA LYS A 133 13.12 -11.26 3.98
C LYS A 133 12.66 -12.70 3.82
N ARG A 134 11.49 -12.90 3.21
CA ARG A 134 10.98 -14.23 2.89
C ARG A 134 11.89 -14.97 1.91
N GLY A 135 12.28 -16.18 2.27
CA GLY A 135 12.97 -17.11 1.38
C GLY A 135 12.04 -17.61 0.27
N ARG A 136 12.61 -17.88 -0.90
CA ARG A 136 11.85 -18.38 -2.05
C ARG A 136 11.38 -19.81 -1.86
N ASP A 137 12.27 -20.67 -1.43
CA ASP A 137 12.09 -22.12 -1.52
C ASP A 137 11.38 -22.69 -0.28
N ASN A 138 11.74 -22.23 0.91
CA ASN A 138 11.19 -22.70 2.18
C ASN A 138 10.16 -21.76 2.82
N GLY A 139 9.96 -20.57 2.26
CA GLY A 139 9.03 -19.58 2.79
C GLY A 139 9.42 -18.94 4.12
N GLN A 140 10.55 -19.29 4.70
CA GLN A 140 11.02 -18.73 5.97
C GLN A 140 11.53 -17.31 5.77
N PHE A 141 11.34 -16.49 6.79
CA PHE A 141 11.93 -15.16 6.86
C PHE A 141 13.33 -15.24 7.46
N LEU A 142 14.29 -14.67 6.75
CA LEU A 142 15.69 -14.63 7.14
C LEU A 142 16.17 -13.18 7.11
N SER A 143 16.94 -12.79 8.10
CA SER A 143 17.58 -11.48 8.14
C SER A 143 18.52 -11.31 6.97
N ARG A 144 18.38 -10.21 6.23
CA ARG A 144 19.17 -9.85 5.05
C ARG A 144 19.57 -8.38 5.13
N LYS A 145 20.81 -8.11 4.73
CA LYS A 145 21.30 -6.75 4.57
C LYS A 145 20.70 -6.15 3.31
N PHE A 146 20.13 -4.94 3.42
CA PHE A 146 19.62 -4.13 2.32
C PHE A 146 20.42 -2.84 2.23
N ILE A 147 20.66 -2.38 1.01
CA ILE A 147 21.31 -1.10 0.72
C ILE A 147 20.50 -0.40 -0.37
N LEU A 148 19.94 0.76 -0.06
CA LEU A 148 19.36 1.69 -1.02
C LEU A 148 20.38 2.79 -1.31
N SER A 149 20.64 3.05 -2.58
CA SER A 149 21.54 4.14 -3.01
C SER A 149 20.93 4.85 -4.23
N GLU A 150 20.57 6.11 -4.06
CA GLU A 150 20.14 6.96 -5.18
C GLU A 150 21.28 7.18 -6.18
N ARG A 151 22.52 7.37 -5.71
CA ARG A 151 23.69 7.51 -6.55
C ARG A 151 23.89 6.33 -7.49
N GLU A 152 23.64 5.10 -7.01
CA GLU A 152 23.73 3.89 -7.82
C GLU A 152 22.42 3.54 -8.55
N GLY A 153 21.34 4.28 -8.29
CA GLY A 153 20.02 4.05 -8.87
C GLY A 153 19.41 2.70 -8.47
N SER A 154 19.74 2.16 -7.29
CA SER A 154 19.39 0.79 -6.95
C SER A 154 19.08 0.54 -5.47
N LEU A 155 18.21 -0.43 -5.24
CA LEU A 155 18.06 -1.15 -3.99
C LEU A 155 18.69 -2.54 -4.14
N LYS A 156 19.60 -2.89 -3.25
CA LYS A 156 20.31 -4.18 -3.25
C LYS A 156 19.99 -4.97 -2.00
N TYR A 157 20.02 -6.30 -2.08
CA TYR A 157 20.09 -7.13 -0.87
C TYR A 157 21.13 -8.23 -0.98
N PHE A 158 21.63 -8.66 0.18
CA PHE A 158 22.72 -9.63 0.31
C PHE A 158 22.26 -10.83 1.13
N ASN A 159 22.70 -12.03 0.75
CA ASN A 159 22.34 -13.26 1.47
C ASN A 159 23.05 -13.41 2.81
N LYS A 160 24.29 -12.92 2.90
CA LYS A 160 25.11 -12.94 4.10
C LYS A 160 25.52 -11.52 4.43
N HIS A 161 25.81 -11.28 5.70
CA HIS A 161 26.24 -9.97 6.20
C HIS A 161 27.52 -9.47 5.53
N ASP A 162 28.45 -10.38 5.30
CA ASP A 162 29.79 -10.16 4.74
C ASP A 162 29.90 -10.43 3.24
N ALA A 163 28.77 -10.69 2.57
CA ALA A 163 28.77 -10.96 1.14
C ALA A 163 29.24 -9.72 0.34
N ARG A 164 30.23 -9.91 -0.51
CA ARG A 164 30.75 -8.87 -1.42
C ARG A 164 29.77 -8.55 -2.54
N GLU A 165 29.10 -9.58 -3.07
CA GLU A 165 28.18 -9.44 -4.18
C GLU A 165 26.70 -9.46 -3.72
N PRO A 166 25.88 -8.56 -4.24
CA PRO A 166 24.46 -8.55 -3.95
C PRO A 166 23.77 -9.79 -4.58
N LYS A 167 22.83 -10.38 -3.85
CA LYS A 167 21.97 -11.45 -4.38
C LYS A 167 20.99 -10.94 -5.43
N ALA A 168 20.55 -9.70 -5.30
CA ALA A 168 19.74 -9.01 -6.31
C ALA A 168 20.00 -7.51 -6.27
N VAL A 169 19.94 -6.93 -7.46
CA VAL A 169 19.96 -5.49 -7.70
C VAL A 169 18.61 -5.10 -8.32
N MET A 170 17.91 -4.17 -7.71
CA MET A 170 16.61 -3.70 -8.12
C MET A 170 16.75 -2.22 -8.52
N ARG A 171 16.44 -1.89 -9.78
CA ARG A 171 16.57 -0.53 -10.29
C ARG A 171 15.45 0.35 -9.75
N ILE A 172 15.78 1.55 -9.28
CA ILE A 172 14.82 2.51 -8.70
C ILE A 172 13.70 2.83 -9.69
N GLU A 173 14.00 2.92 -10.98
CA GLU A 173 13.03 3.21 -12.03
C GLU A 173 11.82 2.25 -12.06
N THR A 174 12.05 0.96 -11.75
CA THR A 174 11.01 -0.08 -11.78
C THR A 174 10.49 -0.45 -10.41
N LEU A 175 11.10 0.08 -9.36
CA LEU A 175 10.82 -0.27 -7.97
C LEU A 175 9.42 0.23 -7.56
N ASN A 176 8.70 -0.60 -6.82
CA ASN A 176 7.47 -0.22 -6.14
C ASN A 176 7.43 -0.87 -4.77
N ALA A 177 6.89 -0.17 -3.79
CA ALA A 177 6.75 -0.69 -2.43
C ALA A 177 5.32 -0.44 -1.93
N THR A 178 4.70 -1.47 -1.31
CA THR A 178 3.35 -1.37 -0.75
C THR A 178 3.27 -2.17 0.55
N PHE A 179 2.65 -1.60 1.56
CA PHE A 179 2.36 -2.35 2.80
C PHE A 179 1.28 -3.40 2.56
N ARG A 180 1.57 -4.65 2.98
CA ARG A 180 0.67 -5.80 2.87
C ARG A 180 0.70 -6.67 4.14
N PRO A 181 0.35 -6.11 5.31
CA PRO A 181 0.49 -6.79 6.59
C PRO A 181 -0.30 -8.11 6.65
N ALA A 182 -1.55 -8.13 6.22
CA ALA A 182 -2.39 -9.33 6.22
C ALA A 182 -1.84 -10.44 5.32
N LYS A 183 -1.30 -10.08 4.14
CA LYS A 183 -0.73 -11.02 3.18
C LYS A 183 0.58 -11.63 3.67
N ILE A 184 1.43 -10.81 4.31
CA ILE A 184 2.76 -11.21 4.78
C ILE A 184 2.71 -11.90 6.14
N GLY A 185 1.66 -11.65 6.91
CA GLY A 185 1.51 -12.19 8.28
C GLY A 185 2.34 -11.40 9.31
N SER A 186 2.72 -10.16 8.99
CA SER A 186 3.42 -9.25 9.90
C SER A 186 2.76 -7.87 9.84
N PRO A 187 2.49 -7.20 10.98
CA PRO A 187 1.87 -5.87 11.00
C PRO A 187 2.68 -4.82 10.23
N ASN A 188 3.98 -5.02 10.12
CA ASN A 188 4.92 -4.14 9.44
C ASN A 188 5.34 -4.70 8.07
N GLY A 189 4.57 -5.63 7.50
CA GLY A 189 4.91 -6.32 6.25
C GLY A 189 4.85 -5.41 5.03
N LEU A 190 5.96 -5.34 4.29
CA LEU A 190 6.12 -4.56 3.06
C LEU A 190 6.40 -5.48 1.88
N GLN A 191 5.64 -5.33 0.81
CA GLN A 191 5.91 -5.96 -0.48
C GLN A 191 6.68 -4.98 -1.35
N VAL A 192 7.85 -5.39 -1.82
CA VAL A 192 8.65 -4.68 -2.80
C VAL A 192 8.54 -5.40 -4.13
N THR A 193 8.15 -4.67 -5.17
CA THR A 193 7.95 -5.19 -6.53
C THR A 193 8.89 -4.48 -7.49
N TYR A 194 9.51 -5.22 -8.40
CA TYR A 194 10.42 -4.67 -9.40
C TYR A 194 10.40 -5.51 -10.69
N LEU A 195 10.92 -4.97 -11.76
CA LEU A 195 11.08 -5.69 -13.03
C LEU A 195 12.49 -6.25 -13.16
N ARG A 196 12.58 -7.49 -13.59
CA ARG A 196 13.81 -8.14 -14.02
C ARG A 196 13.53 -8.96 -15.27
N ASP A 197 14.30 -8.74 -16.31
CA ASP A 197 14.13 -9.41 -17.60
C ASP A 197 12.68 -9.32 -18.12
N ASN A 198 12.08 -8.14 -18.02
CA ASN A 198 10.68 -7.83 -18.34
C ASN A 198 9.65 -8.70 -17.61
N SER A 199 10.03 -9.29 -16.48
CA SER A 199 9.11 -10.04 -15.62
C SER A 199 9.03 -9.44 -14.24
N THR A 200 7.82 -9.42 -13.69
CA THR A 200 7.58 -8.92 -12.34
C THR A 200 8.16 -9.85 -11.28
N ARG A 201 8.86 -9.26 -10.33
CA ARG A 201 9.45 -9.93 -9.17
C ARG A 201 8.92 -9.29 -7.89
N ASN A 202 8.64 -10.12 -6.89
CA ASN A 202 8.21 -9.69 -5.57
C ASN A 202 9.22 -10.09 -4.51
N ILE A 203 9.45 -9.20 -3.56
CA ILE A 203 10.16 -9.47 -2.32
C ILE A 203 9.23 -9.08 -1.19
N PHE A 204 9.11 -9.96 -0.19
CA PHE A 204 8.32 -9.72 1.01
C PHE A 204 9.27 -9.54 2.18
N VAL A 205 9.17 -8.39 2.84
CA VAL A 205 10.05 -8.02 3.94
C VAL A 205 9.24 -7.46 5.11
N TYR A 206 9.81 -7.54 6.30
CA TYR A 206 9.34 -6.82 7.48
C TYR A 206 10.52 -6.49 8.41
N HIS A 207 10.29 -5.59 9.33
CA HIS A 207 11.10 -5.34 10.52
C HIS A 207 10.17 -5.30 11.72
N GLU A 208 10.68 -5.62 12.91
CA GLU A 208 9.88 -5.63 14.14
C GLU A 208 9.48 -4.22 14.55
N ASP A 209 10.35 -3.25 14.33
CA ASP A 209 10.05 -1.83 14.51
C ASP A 209 9.29 -1.26 13.29
N GLY A 210 8.07 -0.77 13.55
CA GLY A 210 7.24 -0.14 12.52
C GLY A 210 7.82 1.18 11.99
N LYS A 211 8.59 1.93 12.82
CA LYS A 211 9.27 3.14 12.36
C LYS A 211 10.30 2.79 11.31
N GLU A 212 11.14 1.80 11.57
CA GLU A 212 12.15 1.31 10.63
C GLU A 212 11.55 0.98 9.27
N MET A 213 10.41 0.25 9.25
CA MET A 213 9.73 -0.09 7.99
C MET A 213 9.15 1.12 7.26
N VAL A 214 8.60 2.09 7.98
CA VAL A 214 8.06 3.32 7.38
C VAL A 214 9.20 4.19 6.86
N ASP A 215 10.33 4.24 7.54
CA ASP A 215 11.53 4.92 7.05
C ASP A 215 12.06 4.28 5.75
N TRP A 216 12.15 2.95 5.67
CA TRP A 216 12.49 2.24 4.42
C TRP A 216 11.51 2.55 3.29
N PHE A 217 10.22 2.56 3.60
CA PHE A 217 9.18 2.88 2.63
C PHE A 217 9.32 4.31 2.09
N ASN A 218 9.52 5.29 2.97
CA ASN A 218 9.70 6.68 2.56
C ASN A 218 11.05 6.92 1.88
N ALA A 219 12.13 6.22 2.26
CA ALA A 219 13.40 6.27 1.55
C ALA A 219 13.29 5.75 0.11
N ILE A 220 12.56 4.65 -0.11
CA ILE A 220 12.27 4.16 -1.47
C ILE A 220 11.45 5.19 -2.26
N ARG A 221 10.48 5.84 -1.63
CA ARG A 221 9.68 6.89 -2.25
C ARG A 221 10.51 8.13 -2.59
N ALA A 222 11.43 8.54 -1.71
CA ALA A 222 12.38 9.63 -1.95
C ALA A 222 13.24 9.35 -3.18
N ALA A 223 13.88 8.18 -3.20
CA ALA A 223 14.72 7.76 -4.32
C ALA A 223 13.96 7.73 -5.65
N ARG A 224 12.72 7.24 -5.65
CA ARG A 224 11.85 7.28 -6.84
C ARG A 224 11.45 8.69 -7.23
N PHE A 225 11.17 9.56 -6.26
CA PHE A 225 10.77 10.93 -6.51
C PHE A 225 11.90 11.70 -7.20
N HIS A 226 13.11 11.65 -6.66
CA HIS A 226 14.27 12.30 -7.25
C HIS A 226 14.60 11.72 -8.65
N TYR A 227 14.49 10.40 -8.82
CA TYR A 227 14.60 9.80 -10.15
C TYR A 227 13.57 10.36 -11.14
N LEU A 228 12.30 10.49 -10.74
CA LEU A 228 11.24 10.99 -11.61
C LEU A 228 11.41 12.49 -11.92
N GLN A 229 11.90 13.29 -10.97
CA GLN A 229 12.22 14.71 -11.23
C GLN A 229 13.30 14.86 -12.29
N VAL A 230 14.34 14.02 -12.27
CA VAL A 230 15.39 14.00 -13.30
C VAL A 230 14.87 13.48 -14.63
N ALA A 231 14.06 12.42 -14.62
CA ALA A 231 13.51 11.81 -15.83
C ALA A 231 12.43 12.66 -16.50
N PHE A 232 11.73 13.50 -15.75
CA PHE A 232 10.61 14.34 -16.20
C PHE A 232 10.74 15.78 -15.66
N PRO A 233 11.72 16.55 -16.13
CA PRO A 233 12.05 17.88 -15.56
C PRO A 233 10.93 18.92 -15.68
N GLY A 234 9.96 18.69 -16.56
CA GLY A 234 8.78 19.57 -16.72
C GLY A 234 7.56 19.18 -15.88
N ALA A 235 7.62 18.07 -15.14
CA ALA A 235 6.49 17.63 -14.34
C ALA A 235 6.50 18.30 -12.95
N SER A 236 5.32 18.67 -12.46
CA SER A 236 5.18 19.18 -11.10
C SER A 236 5.24 18.06 -10.05
N ASP A 237 5.53 18.40 -8.80
CA ASP A 237 5.46 17.44 -7.69
C ASP A 237 4.07 16.77 -7.59
N ALA A 238 3.00 17.52 -7.88
CA ALA A 238 1.64 17.00 -7.88
C ALA A 238 1.42 15.90 -8.94
N ASP A 239 2.13 15.96 -10.07
CA ASP A 239 2.09 14.94 -11.12
C ASP A 239 2.94 13.72 -10.76
N LEU A 240 4.03 13.91 -10.04
CA LEU A 240 4.99 12.85 -9.70
C LEU A 240 4.59 12.05 -8.47
N VAL A 241 4.10 12.69 -7.43
CA VAL A 241 3.77 12.05 -6.13
C VAL A 241 2.80 10.86 -6.26
N PRO A 242 1.72 10.91 -7.08
CA PRO A 242 0.84 9.76 -7.29
C PRO A 242 1.53 8.54 -7.93
N LYS A 243 2.68 8.74 -8.58
CA LYS A 243 3.44 7.69 -9.27
C LYS A 243 4.49 7.01 -8.38
N LEU A 244 4.72 7.51 -7.15
CA LEU A 244 5.74 6.99 -6.24
C LEU A 244 5.36 5.64 -5.65
N THR A 245 4.07 5.42 -5.40
CA THR A 245 3.54 4.14 -4.90
C THR A 245 2.34 3.75 -5.74
N ARG A 246 2.41 2.59 -6.35
CA ARG A 246 1.32 2.01 -7.14
C ARG A 246 0.66 0.92 -6.32
N ASN A 247 -0.51 1.22 -5.80
CA ASN A 247 -1.33 0.22 -5.14
C ASN A 247 -1.97 -0.69 -6.19
N PHE A 248 -2.09 -1.97 -5.87
CA PHE A 248 -2.83 -2.89 -6.73
C PHE A 248 -4.31 -2.51 -6.77
N VAL A 249 -4.88 -2.52 -7.96
CA VAL A 249 -6.30 -2.25 -8.18
C VAL A 249 -7.15 -3.32 -7.51
N LYS A 250 -6.74 -4.59 -7.65
CA LYS A 250 -7.36 -5.75 -6.99
C LYS A 250 -6.36 -6.89 -6.84
N GLU A 251 -6.51 -7.64 -5.75
CA GLU A 251 -5.83 -8.91 -5.52
C GLU A 251 -6.85 -9.96 -5.05
N GLY A 252 -6.62 -11.21 -5.37
CA GLY A 252 -7.47 -12.32 -4.93
C GLY A 252 -7.25 -13.60 -5.72
N TYR A 253 -7.92 -14.66 -5.26
CA TYR A 253 -7.95 -15.91 -5.99
C TYR A 253 -8.98 -15.88 -7.11
N MET A 254 -8.65 -16.44 -8.23
CA MET A 254 -9.53 -16.88 -9.30
C MET A 254 -8.99 -18.18 -9.89
N GLU A 255 -9.82 -18.89 -10.60
CA GLU A 255 -9.39 -19.99 -11.44
C GLU A 255 -9.23 -19.52 -12.89
N LYS A 256 -8.29 -20.10 -13.63
CA LYS A 256 -8.07 -19.81 -15.05
C LYS A 256 -7.76 -21.05 -15.86
N THR A 257 -8.14 -21.04 -17.12
CA THR A 257 -7.71 -22.06 -18.09
C THR A 257 -6.30 -21.80 -18.61
N GLY A 258 -5.69 -22.81 -19.22
CA GLY A 258 -4.48 -22.65 -20.02
C GLY A 258 -4.72 -21.92 -21.35
N PRO A 259 -3.65 -21.69 -22.14
CA PRO A 259 -3.74 -20.95 -23.41
C PRO A 259 -4.67 -21.58 -24.44
N LYS A 260 -4.69 -22.89 -24.50
CA LYS A 260 -5.50 -23.65 -25.46
C LYS A 260 -6.98 -23.81 -25.05
N GLN A 261 -7.35 -23.30 -23.87
CA GLN A 261 -8.70 -23.40 -23.28
C GLN A 261 -9.26 -24.83 -23.12
N THR A 262 -8.52 -25.84 -23.55
CA THR A 262 -8.81 -27.27 -23.39
C THR A 262 -8.29 -27.82 -22.05
N GLU A 263 -7.42 -27.05 -21.38
CA GLU A 263 -6.93 -27.41 -20.05
C GLU A 263 -7.95 -27.02 -18.99
N GLY A 264 -8.05 -27.83 -17.93
CA GLY A 264 -8.91 -27.55 -16.80
C GLY A 264 -8.55 -26.25 -16.08
N PHE A 265 -9.51 -25.68 -15.40
CA PHE A 265 -9.31 -24.50 -14.56
C PHE A 265 -8.33 -24.81 -13.43
N LYS A 266 -7.41 -23.88 -13.16
CA LYS A 266 -6.41 -23.97 -12.09
C LYS A 266 -6.49 -22.74 -11.22
N LYS A 267 -6.65 -22.92 -9.91
CA LYS A 267 -6.68 -21.83 -8.92
C LYS A 267 -5.33 -21.13 -8.89
N ARG A 268 -5.37 -19.79 -8.97
CA ARG A 268 -4.21 -18.91 -8.96
C ARG A 268 -4.50 -17.67 -8.13
N TRP A 269 -3.47 -17.12 -7.51
CA TRP A 269 -3.51 -15.78 -6.93
C TRP A 269 -3.27 -14.76 -8.02
N PHE A 270 -4.14 -13.77 -8.11
CA PHE A 270 -4.05 -12.69 -9.07
C PHE A 270 -3.76 -11.37 -8.38
N THR A 271 -2.97 -10.55 -9.03
CA THR A 271 -2.67 -9.18 -8.63
C THR A 271 -2.80 -8.31 -9.87
N MET A 272 -3.67 -7.32 -9.83
CA MET A 272 -3.87 -6.38 -10.93
C MET A 272 -3.34 -5.01 -10.56
N ASP A 273 -2.40 -4.50 -11.34
CA ASP A 273 -1.97 -3.12 -11.32
C ASP A 273 -2.73 -2.29 -12.38
N ASP A 274 -2.23 -1.11 -12.73
CA ASP A 274 -2.90 -0.20 -13.68
C ASP A 274 -3.19 -0.80 -15.06
N ARG A 275 -2.36 -1.76 -15.56
CA ARG A 275 -2.46 -2.35 -16.89
C ARG A 275 -2.10 -3.82 -16.96
N ARG A 276 -1.62 -4.42 -15.87
CA ARG A 276 -1.18 -5.82 -15.89
C ARG A 276 -1.93 -6.64 -14.88
N LEU A 277 -2.47 -7.76 -15.34
CA LEU A 277 -2.98 -8.82 -14.51
C LEU A 277 -1.91 -9.90 -14.41
N MET A 278 -1.25 -9.98 -13.27
CA MET A 278 -0.24 -10.97 -12.96
C MET A 278 -0.86 -12.13 -12.20
N TYR A 279 -0.42 -13.36 -12.46
CA TYR A 279 -0.90 -14.51 -11.70
C TYR A 279 0.24 -15.36 -11.14
N PHE A 280 0.01 -15.89 -9.95
CA PHE A 280 0.96 -16.60 -9.11
C PHE A 280 0.33 -17.92 -8.66
N LYS A 281 1.15 -18.87 -8.21
CA LYS A 281 0.63 -20.07 -7.54
C LYS A 281 0.06 -19.70 -6.17
N ASP A 282 0.82 -18.90 -5.41
CA ASP A 282 0.49 -18.44 -4.06
C ASP A 282 0.65 -16.91 -3.92
N PRO A 283 -0.03 -16.28 -2.94
CA PRO A 283 0.07 -14.83 -2.71
C PRO A 283 1.50 -14.33 -2.47
N LEU A 284 2.34 -15.17 -1.87
CA LEU A 284 3.71 -14.84 -1.49
C LEU A 284 4.77 -15.40 -2.47
N ASP A 285 4.39 -15.72 -3.70
CA ASP A 285 5.35 -16.11 -4.73
C ASP A 285 6.20 -14.91 -5.18
N ALA A 286 7.49 -15.16 -5.30
CA ALA A 286 8.45 -14.16 -5.79
C ALA A 286 8.35 -13.93 -7.30
N TYR A 287 7.77 -14.86 -8.06
CA TYR A 287 7.74 -14.84 -9.52
C TYR A 287 6.32 -15.03 -10.04
N ALA A 288 5.89 -14.12 -10.91
CA ALA A 288 4.67 -14.31 -11.67
C ALA A 288 4.80 -15.52 -12.60
N ARG A 289 3.77 -16.37 -12.65
CA ARG A 289 3.66 -17.48 -13.60
C ARG A 289 3.33 -16.99 -15.00
N GLY A 290 2.74 -15.82 -15.09
CA GLY A 290 2.47 -15.12 -16.32
C GLY A 290 1.78 -13.80 -16.03
N GLU A 291 1.72 -12.97 -17.07
CA GLU A 291 1.16 -11.63 -17.03
C GLU A 291 0.24 -11.44 -18.25
N VAL A 292 -0.86 -10.75 -18.06
CA VAL A 292 -1.79 -10.37 -19.11
C VAL A 292 -1.88 -8.86 -19.12
N PHE A 293 -1.55 -8.26 -20.25
CA PHE A 293 -1.74 -6.83 -20.43
C PHE A 293 -3.23 -6.54 -20.61
N ILE A 294 -3.73 -5.50 -19.97
CA ILE A 294 -5.11 -5.03 -20.03
C ILE A 294 -5.12 -3.64 -20.62
N GLY A 295 -5.45 -3.56 -21.91
CA GLY A 295 -5.56 -2.30 -22.64
C GLY A 295 -6.87 -1.56 -22.38
N SER A 296 -7.18 -0.60 -23.26
CA SER A 296 -8.40 0.19 -23.18
C SER A 296 -9.49 -0.34 -24.14
N LYS A 297 -10.73 0.12 -23.92
CA LYS A 297 -11.86 -0.18 -24.79
C LYS A 297 -11.59 0.23 -26.25
N GLU A 298 -10.92 1.35 -26.45
CA GLU A 298 -10.54 1.88 -27.78
C GLU A 298 -9.56 0.95 -28.52
N ASN A 299 -8.85 0.09 -27.79
CA ASN A 299 -7.92 -0.90 -28.29
C ASN A 299 -8.52 -2.32 -28.31
N ASN A 300 -9.86 -2.44 -28.36
CA ASN A 300 -10.58 -3.71 -28.42
C ASN A 300 -10.42 -4.62 -27.21
N TYR A 301 -10.18 -4.03 -26.01
CA TYR A 301 -10.25 -4.78 -24.77
C TYR A 301 -11.64 -4.69 -24.16
N THR A 302 -12.20 -5.83 -23.74
CA THR A 302 -13.53 -5.91 -23.15
C THR A 302 -13.56 -6.98 -22.06
N VAL A 303 -14.35 -6.76 -21.02
CA VAL A 303 -14.67 -7.75 -20.02
C VAL A 303 -16.14 -8.12 -20.11
N LEU A 304 -16.42 -9.41 -20.10
CA LEU A 304 -17.77 -9.99 -20.15
C LEU A 304 -18.02 -10.84 -18.91
N SER A 305 -19.25 -10.78 -18.40
CA SER A 305 -19.74 -11.74 -17.40
C SER A 305 -20.04 -13.09 -18.07
N GLY A 306 -19.62 -14.17 -17.42
CA GLY A 306 -19.81 -15.52 -17.93
C GLY A 306 -18.64 -16.04 -18.78
N LEU A 307 -18.76 -17.30 -19.15
CA LEU A 307 -17.83 -18.02 -20.04
C LEU A 307 -18.49 -18.26 -21.40
N PRO A 308 -17.69 -18.44 -22.48
CA PRO A 308 -18.23 -18.81 -23.78
C PRO A 308 -19.00 -20.12 -23.72
N PRO A 309 -20.08 -20.32 -24.54
CA PRO A 309 -20.86 -21.57 -24.56
C PRO A 309 -20.04 -22.82 -24.88
N SER A 310 -18.92 -22.63 -25.60
CA SER A 310 -17.99 -23.73 -25.93
C SER A 310 -17.13 -24.18 -24.74
N THR A 311 -17.17 -23.48 -23.59
CA THR A 311 -16.43 -23.87 -22.40
C THR A 311 -17.17 -25.04 -21.74
N GLN A 312 -16.58 -26.25 -21.77
CA GLN A 312 -17.21 -27.46 -21.21
C GLN A 312 -17.38 -27.33 -19.69
N GLY A 313 -18.62 -27.60 -19.25
CA GLY A 313 -19.01 -27.83 -17.87
C GLY A 313 -19.77 -26.67 -17.21
N ASN A 314 -20.99 -26.96 -16.76
CA ASN A 314 -21.82 -26.11 -15.86
C ASN A 314 -21.18 -25.83 -14.48
N ARG A 315 -19.88 -26.09 -14.35
CA ARG A 315 -19.15 -26.09 -13.08
C ARG A 315 -18.72 -24.69 -12.59
N TRP A 316 -18.90 -23.68 -13.45
CA TRP A 316 -18.36 -22.35 -13.21
C TRP A 316 -19.43 -21.27 -13.42
N PRO A 317 -20.39 -21.13 -12.47
CA PRO A 317 -21.48 -20.15 -12.62
C PRO A 317 -21.00 -18.70 -12.63
N PHE A 318 -19.83 -18.44 -12.01
CA PHE A 318 -19.31 -17.08 -11.85
C PHE A 318 -18.08 -16.85 -12.75
N GLY A 319 -18.24 -17.13 -14.03
CA GLY A 319 -17.20 -16.97 -15.04
C GLY A 319 -16.97 -15.52 -15.43
N ILE A 320 -15.75 -15.21 -15.87
CA ILE A 320 -15.34 -13.93 -16.45
C ILE A 320 -14.56 -14.21 -17.73
N THR A 321 -14.93 -13.51 -18.80
CA THR A 321 -14.18 -13.54 -20.07
C THR A 321 -13.56 -12.19 -20.33
N ILE A 322 -12.24 -12.14 -20.45
CA ILE A 322 -11.52 -10.96 -20.95
C ILE A 322 -11.20 -11.19 -22.41
N VAL A 323 -11.70 -10.30 -23.25
CA VAL A 323 -11.39 -10.26 -24.68
C VAL A 323 -10.25 -9.28 -24.89
N THR A 324 -9.22 -9.74 -25.56
CA THR A 324 -8.08 -8.92 -26.02
C THR A 324 -7.98 -9.03 -27.53
N PRO A 325 -7.22 -8.17 -28.21
CA PRO A 325 -7.00 -8.30 -29.66
C PRO A 325 -6.49 -9.68 -30.09
N ASP A 326 -5.65 -10.32 -29.24
CA ASP A 326 -4.99 -11.57 -29.58
C ASP A 326 -5.85 -12.80 -29.27
N ARG A 327 -6.55 -12.79 -28.12
CA ARG A 327 -7.33 -13.95 -27.64
C ARG A 327 -8.29 -13.63 -26.51
N LYS A 328 -9.08 -14.62 -26.13
CA LYS A 328 -9.92 -14.59 -24.93
C LYS A 328 -9.21 -15.27 -23.77
N PHE A 329 -9.29 -14.66 -22.59
CA PHE A 329 -8.85 -15.24 -21.32
C PHE A 329 -10.08 -15.57 -20.48
N LEU A 330 -10.11 -16.79 -19.95
CA LEU A 330 -11.26 -17.31 -19.19
C LEU A 330 -10.86 -17.46 -17.72
N PHE A 331 -11.67 -16.88 -16.86
CA PHE A 331 -11.52 -16.93 -15.41
C PHE A 331 -12.82 -17.38 -14.75
N ALA A 332 -12.73 -17.92 -13.54
CA ALA A 332 -13.88 -18.26 -12.72
C ALA A 332 -13.63 -17.84 -11.27
N CYS A 333 -14.65 -17.32 -10.63
CA CYS A 333 -14.67 -16.96 -9.21
C CYS A 333 -15.46 -17.99 -8.41
N GLU A 334 -15.25 -18.04 -7.10
CA GLU A 334 -15.98 -18.93 -6.21
C GLU A 334 -17.39 -18.38 -5.90
N THR A 335 -17.55 -17.05 -5.88
CA THR A 335 -18.80 -16.37 -5.54
C THR A 335 -19.17 -15.30 -6.57
N GLU A 336 -20.47 -14.97 -6.63
CA GLU A 336 -20.98 -13.89 -7.46
C GLU A 336 -20.42 -12.52 -7.02
N ALA A 337 -20.23 -12.31 -5.72
CA ALA A 337 -19.67 -11.09 -5.19
C ALA A 337 -18.23 -10.86 -5.69
N GLU A 338 -17.40 -11.91 -5.66
CA GLU A 338 -16.03 -11.84 -6.21
C GLU A 338 -16.02 -11.59 -7.71
N GLN A 339 -16.93 -12.23 -8.46
CA GLN A 339 -17.08 -12.00 -9.89
C GLN A 339 -17.42 -10.54 -10.19
N LYS A 340 -18.40 -9.96 -9.51
CA LYS A 340 -18.80 -8.55 -9.67
C LYS A 340 -17.63 -7.60 -9.35
N ASP A 341 -16.92 -7.88 -8.28
CA ASP A 341 -15.77 -7.09 -7.85
C ASP A 341 -14.62 -7.12 -8.87
N TRP A 342 -14.32 -8.32 -9.42
CA TRP A 342 -13.30 -8.44 -10.45
C TRP A 342 -13.70 -7.77 -11.76
N ILE A 343 -14.97 -7.92 -12.18
CA ILE A 343 -15.51 -7.26 -13.38
C ILE A 343 -15.40 -5.74 -13.21
N ALA A 344 -15.79 -5.20 -12.04
CA ALA A 344 -15.67 -3.76 -11.77
C ALA A 344 -14.22 -3.28 -11.81
N ALA A 345 -13.27 -4.07 -11.29
CA ALA A 345 -11.85 -3.77 -11.34
C ALA A 345 -11.32 -3.76 -12.79
N PHE A 346 -11.68 -4.75 -13.61
CA PHE A 346 -11.32 -4.79 -15.04
C PHE A 346 -11.93 -3.62 -15.82
N GLN A 347 -13.20 -3.31 -15.60
CA GLN A 347 -13.88 -2.18 -16.24
C GLN A 347 -13.19 -0.85 -15.93
N ARG A 348 -12.75 -0.64 -14.66
CA ARG A 348 -11.99 0.55 -14.28
C ARG A 348 -10.72 0.72 -15.10
N VAL A 349 -9.99 -0.37 -15.33
CA VAL A 349 -8.75 -0.35 -16.12
C VAL A 349 -9.06 -0.17 -17.61
N ILE A 350 -10.02 -0.90 -18.16
CA ILE A 350 -10.39 -0.89 -19.59
C ILE A 350 -10.99 0.47 -20.00
N ASN A 351 -11.77 1.11 -19.13
CA ASN A 351 -12.40 2.40 -19.41
C ASN A 351 -11.41 3.59 -19.38
N ARG A 352 -10.19 3.38 -18.87
CA ARG A 352 -9.15 4.40 -18.86
C ARG A 352 -8.42 4.38 -20.21
N PRO A 353 -8.33 5.53 -20.95
CA PRO A 353 -7.53 5.62 -22.16
C PRO A 353 -6.07 5.24 -21.91
N MET A 354 -5.42 4.64 -22.89
CA MET A 354 -4.01 4.31 -22.82
C MET A 354 -3.14 5.55 -23.04
N LEU A 355 -2.11 5.70 -22.23
CA LEU A 355 -1.08 6.70 -22.42
C LEU A 355 -0.10 6.26 -23.53
N PRO A 356 0.56 7.19 -24.25
CA PRO A 356 1.52 6.85 -25.30
C PRO A 356 2.59 5.84 -24.87
N GLN A 357 3.08 5.93 -23.63
CA GLN A 357 4.07 5.04 -23.06
C GLN A 357 3.53 3.61 -22.83
N GLU A 358 2.22 3.45 -22.63
CA GLU A 358 1.58 2.16 -22.41
C GLU A 358 1.47 1.36 -23.72
N TYR A 359 1.41 2.02 -24.88
CA TYR A 359 1.43 1.36 -26.20
C TYR A 359 2.76 0.66 -26.49
N ALA A 360 3.89 1.22 -26.05
CA ALA A 360 5.19 0.58 -26.20
C ALA A 360 5.28 -0.74 -25.44
N GLY A 361 4.59 -0.87 -24.30
CA GLY A 361 4.49 -2.09 -23.51
C GLY A 361 3.71 -3.22 -24.19
N THR A 362 2.79 -2.92 -25.13
CA THR A 362 2.02 -3.95 -25.84
C THR A 362 2.86 -4.71 -26.85
N GLN A 363 3.79 -4.06 -27.53
CA GLN A 363 4.61 -4.67 -28.58
C GLN A 363 5.60 -5.71 -28.02
N THR A 364 6.08 -5.54 -26.78
CA THR A 364 7.01 -6.48 -26.15
C THR A 364 6.34 -7.78 -25.68
N HIS A 365 5.02 -7.77 -25.47
CA HIS A 365 4.29 -8.98 -25.07
C HIS A 365 3.89 -9.88 -26.23
N THR A 366 3.69 -9.33 -27.44
CA THR A 366 3.34 -10.10 -28.64
C THR A 366 4.47 -11.01 -29.10
N HIS A 367 5.74 -10.61 -28.91
CA HIS A 367 6.90 -11.41 -29.34
C HIS A 367 7.25 -12.60 -28.42
N LYS A 368 6.72 -12.67 -27.17
CA LYS A 368 6.98 -13.80 -26.25
C LYS A 368 6.01 -14.98 -26.36
N VAL A 369 4.93 -14.86 -27.13
CA VAL A 369 3.92 -15.91 -27.28
C VAL A 369 4.21 -16.81 -28.49
N THR A 370 5.09 -16.40 -29.41
CA THR A 370 5.41 -17.14 -30.63
C THR A 370 6.67 -18.02 -30.53
N GLY A 371 7.32 -18.06 -29.37
CA GLY A 371 8.53 -18.84 -29.17
C GLY A 371 8.45 -19.76 -27.94
N MET A 372 7.55 -20.74 -27.95
CA MET A 372 7.62 -22.01 -27.21
C MET A 372 6.55 -22.97 -27.73
#